data_cae56e02acc5b3a11e5ac3442883a6aa
#
_entry.id   cae56e02acc5b3a11e5ac3442883a6aa
#
_cell.length_a   1.000
_cell.length_b   1.000
_cell.length_c   1.000
_cell.angle_alpha   90.00
_cell.angle_beta   90.00
_cell.angle_gamma   90.00
#
_symmetry.space_group_name_H-M   'P 1'
#
loop_
_entity.id
_entity.type
_entity.pdbx_description
1 polymer ?
#
loop_
_entity_poly.entity_id
_entity_poly.type
_entity_poly.pdbx_seq_one_letter_code
_entity_poly.pdbx_strand_id
1 'polypeptide(L)'
;GDINTELSDRMSDISEFDTESQTEGKTAKCVSTGYVEGDINVGGITGSMAIEYDFDREDDITKNGNKSLNFVLISRAVVRECENSGEAVSKKNCVGGVVGRADLGCIINSTGGGSIKSKSGDYIGGIAGKSETIIKGCNSRALLQGDDYIGGIAGEASHIYDCKSSAYIESGDECI
;
A
#
# COMPACT_ATOMS: atom_id res chain seq x y z
N GLY A 1 9.60 -9.49 30.55
CA GLY A 1 9.89 -8.93 29.25
C GLY A 1 8.65 -8.26 28.67
N ASP A 2 8.80 -7.10 28.10
CA ASP A 2 7.69 -6.31 27.59
C ASP A 2 7.28 -6.89 26.23
N ILE A 3 6.13 -7.52 26.16
CA ILE A 3 5.57 -8.18 24.95
C ILE A 3 5.51 -7.20 23.77
N ASN A 4 5.32 -5.92 24.02
CA ASN A 4 5.27 -4.90 22.98
C ASN A 4 6.64 -4.66 22.32
N THR A 5 7.73 -4.75 23.07
CA THR A 5 9.09 -4.57 22.54
C THR A 5 9.46 -5.76 21.65
N GLU A 6 9.15 -6.99 22.07
CA GLU A 6 9.42 -8.19 21.25
C GLU A 6 8.59 -8.26 19.96
N LEU A 7 7.33 -7.77 19.99
CA LEU A 7 6.49 -7.67 18.80
C LEU A 7 6.99 -6.58 17.84
N SER A 8 7.42 -5.44 18.36
CA SER A 8 8.01 -4.36 17.57
C SER A 8 9.29 -4.79 16.86
N ASP A 9 10.19 -5.47 17.57
CA ASP A 9 11.44 -5.96 17.00
C ASP A 9 11.22 -7.07 15.96
N ARG A 10 10.25 -7.94 16.18
CA ARG A 10 9.85 -8.95 15.19
C ARG A 10 9.16 -8.37 13.96
N MET A 11 8.38 -7.31 14.12
CA MET A 11 7.73 -6.63 12.99
C MET A 11 8.71 -5.75 12.20
N SER A 12 9.80 -5.30 12.79
CA SER A 12 10.82 -4.50 12.10
C SER A 12 11.78 -5.34 11.25
N ASP A 13 11.96 -6.61 11.60
CA ASP A 13 12.82 -7.53 10.84
C ASP A 13 12.00 -8.35 9.84
N ILE A 14 11.74 -7.76 8.67
CA ILE A 14 11.10 -8.44 7.54
C ILE A 14 12.04 -9.48 6.91
N SER A 15 13.32 -9.52 7.27
CA SER A 15 14.26 -10.50 6.73
C SER A 15 13.89 -11.94 7.11
N GLU A 16 13.19 -12.15 8.23
CA GLU A 16 12.62 -13.44 8.61
C GLU A 16 11.41 -13.87 7.77
N PHE A 17 10.76 -12.93 7.07
CA PHE A 17 9.73 -13.29 6.12
C PHE A 17 10.37 -13.74 4.82
N ASP A 18 10.32 -15.02 4.54
CA ASP A 18 10.66 -15.56 3.23
C ASP A 18 9.63 -15.10 2.18
N THR A 19 9.77 -13.81 1.79
CA THR A 19 8.92 -13.22 0.77
C THR A 19 9.29 -13.72 -0.63
N GLU A 20 10.36 -14.48 -0.77
CA GLU A 20 10.80 -15.02 -2.07
C GLU A 20 10.08 -16.31 -2.42
N SER A 21 9.95 -17.23 -1.48
CA SER A 21 9.27 -18.51 -1.71
C SER A 21 7.76 -18.43 -1.57
N GLN A 22 7.23 -17.35 -1.02
CA GLN A 22 5.80 -17.18 -0.87
C GLN A 22 5.10 -17.09 -2.24
N THR A 23 4.06 -17.88 -2.44
CA THR A 23 3.30 -17.94 -3.69
C THR A 23 1.90 -17.35 -3.59
N GLU A 24 1.31 -17.33 -2.40
CA GLU A 24 -0.05 -16.82 -2.18
C GLU A 24 -0.03 -15.38 -1.66
N GLY A 25 -0.96 -14.56 -2.12
CA GLY A 25 -1.07 -13.15 -1.72
C GLY A 25 0.12 -12.28 -2.13
N LYS A 26 0.90 -12.69 -3.14
CA LYS A 26 2.10 -12.01 -3.59
C LYS A 26 1.92 -11.34 -4.95
N THR A 27 2.23 -10.06 -4.98
CA THR A 27 2.42 -9.29 -6.21
C THR A 27 3.91 -8.91 -6.30
N ALA A 28 4.62 -9.44 -7.28
CA ALA A 28 6.06 -9.24 -7.37
C ALA A 28 6.53 -8.97 -8.79
N LYS A 29 7.54 -8.11 -8.92
CA LYS A 29 8.23 -7.79 -10.17
C LYS A 29 7.28 -7.28 -11.27
N CYS A 30 6.20 -6.60 -10.86
CA CYS A 30 5.23 -6.03 -11.79
C CYS A 30 5.64 -4.62 -12.18
N VAL A 31 5.41 -4.27 -13.44
CA VAL A 31 5.66 -2.93 -13.97
C VAL A 31 4.37 -2.35 -14.53
N SER A 32 4.04 -1.15 -14.13
CA SER A 32 2.92 -0.37 -14.66
C SER A 32 3.44 0.92 -15.30
N THR A 33 2.98 1.18 -16.52
CA THR A 33 3.29 2.41 -17.28
C THR A 33 2.02 3.10 -17.78
N GLY A 34 0.87 2.53 -17.44
CA GLY A 34 -0.43 2.96 -17.94
C GLY A 34 -1.11 4.04 -17.09
N TYR A 35 -2.34 4.32 -17.42
CA TYR A 35 -3.25 5.20 -16.68
C TYR A 35 -4.25 4.37 -15.90
N VAL A 36 -4.38 4.65 -14.61
CA VAL A 36 -5.35 4.02 -13.70
C VAL A 36 -6.19 5.11 -13.05
N GLU A 37 -7.50 5.03 -13.17
CA GLU A 37 -8.43 5.93 -12.47
C GLU A 37 -9.48 5.12 -11.70
N GLY A 38 -9.79 5.56 -10.49
CA GLY A 38 -10.81 4.95 -9.64
C GLY A 38 -11.40 5.94 -8.65
N ASP A 39 -12.39 5.49 -7.88
CA ASP A 39 -13.03 6.34 -6.89
C ASP A 39 -12.20 6.46 -5.61
N ILE A 40 -11.78 5.32 -5.06
CA ILE A 40 -11.00 5.21 -3.82
C ILE A 40 -9.96 4.10 -3.94
N ASN A 41 -8.95 4.10 -3.09
CA ASN A 41 -7.91 3.07 -3.00
C ASN A 41 -7.26 2.77 -4.35
N VAL A 42 -6.76 3.79 -5.01
CA VAL A 42 -6.13 3.66 -6.33
C VAL A 42 -4.62 3.48 -6.18
N GLY A 43 -4.08 2.44 -6.77
CA GLY A 43 -2.64 2.20 -6.85
C GLY A 43 -2.20 1.87 -8.27
N GLY A 44 -1.01 2.29 -8.63
CA GLY A 44 -0.45 1.95 -9.94
C GLY A 44 -0.24 0.45 -10.14
N ILE A 45 -0.09 -0.33 -9.07
CA ILE A 45 0.07 -1.78 -9.08
C ILE A 45 -1.10 -2.47 -8.37
N THR A 46 -1.45 -2.02 -7.16
CA THR A 46 -2.47 -2.67 -6.32
C THR A 46 -3.38 -1.61 -5.71
N GLY A 47 -4.68 -1.74 -5.87
CA GLY A 47 -5.64 -0.81 -5.28
C GLY A 47 -5.70 -0.95 -3.76
N SER A 48 -5.91 -2.15 -3.26
CA SER A 48 -6.04 -2.42 -1.83
C SER A 48 -5.35 -3.74 -1.43
N MET A 49 -4.69 -3.70 -0.28
CA MET A 49 -4.16 -4.85 0.46
C MET A 49 -4.92 -4.95 1.78
N ALA A 50 -6.16 -5.40 1.72
CA ALA A 50 -7.07 -5.46 2.85
C ALA A 50 -7.88 -6.76 2.79
N ILE A 51 -8.47 -7.14 3.93
CA ILE A 51 -9.53 -8.14 3.92
C ILE A 51 -10.78 -7.44 3.42
N GLU A 52 -11.25 -7.84 2.27
CA GLU A 52 -12.56 -7.43 1.80
C GLU A 52 -13.62 -8.24 2.57
N TYR A 53 -14.31 -7.56 3.47
CA TYR A 53 -15.52 -8.11 4.08
C TYR A 53 -16.69 -7.88 3.14
N ASP A 54 -16.64 -8.47 1.96
CA ASP A 54 -17.84 -8.62 1.16
C ASP A 54 -18.66 -9.77 1.76
N PHE A 55 -19.43 -9.43 2.79
CA PHE A 55 -20.46 -10.32 3.31
C PHE A 55 -21.63 -10.33 2.35
N ASP A 56 -21.53 -11.08 1.27
CA ASP A 56 -22.71 -11.58 0.62
C ASP A 56 -23.36 -12.58 1.57
N ARG A 57 -24.36 -12.09 2.31
CA ARG A 57 -25.04 -12.84 3.38
C ARG A 57 -25.66 -14.15 2.88
N GLU A 58 -25.91 -14.29 1.59
CA GLU A 58 -26.52 -15.48 1.01
C GLU A 58 -25.49 -16.57 0.72
N ASP A 59 -24.30 -16.21 0.25
CA ASP A 59 -23.24 -17.17 -0.08
C ASP A 59 -22.41 -17.60 1.15
N ASP A 60 -22.22 -16.72 2.13
CA ASP A 60 -21.37 -17.00 3.29
C ASP A 60 -22.05 -17.83 4.37
N ILE A 61 -23.38 -17.83 4.47
CA ILE A 61 -24.12 -18.68 5.42
C ILE A 61 -24.00 -20.15 5.06
N THR A 62 -23.89 -20.50 3.80
CA THR A 62 -23.78 -21.87 3.32
C THR A 62 -22.35 -22.42 3.30
N LYS A 63 -21.34 -21.57 3.31
CA LYS A 63 -19.92 -21.96 3.28
C LYS A 63 -19.22 -21.94 4.64
N ASN A 64 -19.87 -21.46 5.70
CA ASN A 64 -19.27 -21.18 7.01
C ASN A 64 -19.19 -22.39 7.98
N GLY A 65 -19.09 -23.60 7.48
CA GLY A 65 -18.54 -24.69 8.27
C GLY A 65 -17.01 -24.57 8.35
N ASN A 66 -16.46 -23.89 9.38
CA ASN A 66 -15.02 -23.84 9.71
C ASN A 66 -14.12 -22.96 8.82
N LYS A 67 -14.44 -21.74 8.56
CA LYS A 67 -13.41 -20.75 8.20
C LYS A 67 -12.80 -20.15 9.48
N SER A 68 -11.88 -20.86 10.08
CA SER A 68 -10.82 -20.24 10.85
C SER A 68 -10.12 -19.30 9.90
N LEU A 69 -10.32 -18.00 10.06
CA LEU A 69 -9.51 -16.97 9.38
C LEU A 69 -8.05 -17.34 9.61
N ASN A 70 -7.37 -17.78 8.58
CA ASN A 70 -5.98 -18.13 8.70
C ASN A 70 -5.18 -16.83 8.70
N PHE A 71 -5.05 -16.22 9.88
CA PHE A 71 -4.28 -15.00 10.09
C PHE A 71 -2.89 -15.04 9.47
N VAL A 72 -2.32 -16.22 9.35
CA VAL A 72 -1.02 -16.43 8.71
C VAL A 72 -1.05 -16.11 7.21
N LEU A 73 -2.13 -16.38 6.51
CA LEU A 73 -2.27 -16.04 5.08
C LEU A 73 -2.49 -14.53 4.87
N ILE A 74 -3.22 -13.91 5.76
CA ILE A 74 -3.53 -12.47 5.71
C ILE A 74 -2.27 -11.63 5.98
N SER A 75 -1.45 -12.03 6.96
CA SER A 75 -0.19 -11.37 7.27
C SER A 75 0.90 -11.55 6.20
N ARG A 76 0.68 -12.42 5.22
CA ARG A 76 1.62 -12.71 4.13
C ARG A 76 1.33 -11.98 2.82
N ALA A 77 0.35 -11.10 2.77
CA ALA A 77 0.16 -10.25 1.59
C ALA A 77 1.42 -9.41 1.34
N VAL A 78 2.02 -9.54 0.17
CA VAL A 78 3.29 -8.88 -0.17
C VAL A 78 3.20 -8.20 -1.52
N VAL A 79 3.59 -6.93 -1.57
CA VAL A 79 3.94 -6.23 -2.82
C VAL A 79 5.43 -5.97 -2.81
N ARG A 80 6.19 -6.57 -3.74
CA ARG A 80 7.65 -6.43 -3.76
C ARG A 80 8.23 -6.25 -5.16
N GLU A 81 9.31 -5.48 -5.23
CA GLU A 81 10.07 -5.27 -6.46
C GLU A 81 9.18 -4.82 -7.64
N CYS A 82 8.13 -4.06 -7.33
CA CYS A 82 7.22 -3.53 -8.32
C CYS A 82 7.58 -2.08 -8.68
N GLU A 83 7.30 -1.70 -9.92
CA GLU A 83 7.56 -0.36 -10.39
C GLU A 83 6.33 0.22 -11.08
N ASN A 84 5.96 1.44 -10.69
CA ASN A 84 5.01 2.25 -11.45
C ASN A 84 5.69 3.50 -11.98
N SER A 85 5.54 3.74 -13.26
CA SER A 85 5.92 5.00 -13.93
C SER A 85 4.76 5.64 -14.69
N GLY A 86 3.56 5.06 -14.55
CA GLY A 86 2.33 5.53 -15.15
C GLY A 86 1.63 6.60 -14.30
N GLU A 87 0.37 6.83 -14.61
CA GLU A 87 -0.48 7.78 -13.90
C GLU A 87 -1.54 7.05 -13.07
N ALA A 88 -1.68 7.46 -11.80
CA ALA A 88 -2.73 6.96 -10.91
C ALA A 88 -3.58 8.13 -10.41
N VAL A 89 -4.88 8.07 -10.64
CA VAL A 89 -5.82 9.14 -10.30
C VAL A 89 -6.94 8.60 -9.43
N SER A 90 -7.09 9.15 -8.24
CA SER A 90 -8.26 8.93 -7.38
C SER A 90 -9.23 10.08 -7.47
N LYS A 91 -10.52 9.79 -7.44
CA LYS A 91 -11.56 10.83 -7.29
C LYS A 91 -11.70 11.26 -5.84
N LYS A 92 -11.37 10.38 -4.92
CA LYS A 92 -11.47 10.54 -3.47
C LYS A 92 -10.18 10.08 -2.79
N ASN A 93 -10.27 9.45 -1.63
CA ASN A 93 -9.16 9.11 -0.76
C ASN A 93 -8.30 7.94 -1.23
N CYS A 94 -7.06 7.93 -0.76
CA CYS A 94 -6.05 6.89 -0.88
C CYS A 94 -5.61 6.62 -2.32
N VAL A 95 -4.66 7.42 -2.78
CA VAL A 95 -3.94 7.14 -4.02
C VAL A 95 -2.45 6.99 -3.76
N GLY A 96 -1.86 5.93 -4.29
CA GLY A 96 -0.44 5.65 -4.19
C GLY A 96 0.20 5.25 -5.51
N GLY A 97 1.47 5.53 -5.66
CA GLY A 97 2.21 5.13 -6.85
C GLY A 97 2.24 3.62 -7.03
N VAL A 98 2.31 2.86 -5.94
CA VAL A 98 2.33 1.40 -5.96
C VAL A 98 1.03 0.84 -5.38
N VAL A 99 0.64 1.25 -4.17
CA VAL A 99 -0.53 0.74 -3.46
C VAL A 99 -1.44 1.90 -3.06
N GLY A 100 -2.74 1.79 -3.29
CA GLY A 100 -3.71 2.79 -2.82
C GLY A 100 -3.84 2.74 -1.30
N ARG A 101 -4.21 1.58 -0.76
CA ARG A 101 -4.37 1.35 0.67
C ARG A 101 -3.81 -0.01 1.09
N ALA A 102 -3.03 -0.05 2.17
CA ALA A 102 -2.46 -1.27 2.72
C ALA A 102 -2.80 -1.40 4.21
N ASP A 103 -3.77 -2.24 4.54
CA ASP A 103 -4.15 -2.54 5.93
C ASP A 103 -3.37 -3.76 6.46
N LEU A 104 -2.83 -4.59 5.58
CA LEU A 104 -2.19 -5.86 5.90
C LEU A 104 -0.94 -6.11 5.04
N GLY A 105 -0.06 -6.95 5.53
CA GLY A 105 1.09 -7.42 4.78
C GLY A 105 2.27 -6.46 4.77
N CYS A 106 2.96 -6.33 3.65
CA CYS A 106 4.10 -5.42 3.52
C CYS A 106 4.36 -4.97 2.08
N ILE A 107 4.97 -3.80 1.94
CA ILE A 107 5.41 -3.24 0.66
C ILE A 107 6.93 -3.13 0.70
N ILE A 108 7.62 -3.86 -0.18
CA ILE A 108 9.08 -4.03 -0.11
C ILE A 108 9.73 -3.68 -1.45
N ASN A 109 10.85 -2.96 -1.40
CA ASN A 109 11.76 -2.73 -2.52
C ASN A 109 11.06 -2.29 -3.82
N SER A 110 10.01 -1.49 -3.69
CA SER A 110 9.20 -1.05 -4.82
C SER A 110 9.45 0.42 -5.16
N THR A 111 9.19 0.79 -6.41
CA THR A 111 9.42 2.15 -6.89
C THR A 111 8.12 2.77 -7.38
N GLY A 112 7.80 3.93 -6.84
CA GLY A 112 6.69 4.77 -7.30
C GLY A 112 7.21 5.96 -8.09
N GLY A 113 6.76 6.07 -9.33
CA GLY A 113 7.06 7.18 -10.25
C GLY A 113 5.80 7.62 -10.98
N GLY A 114 6.00 8.46 -12.01
CA GLY A 114 4.89 9.01 -12.79
C GLY A 114 4.08 10.07 -12.06
N SER A 115 2.81 10.19 -12.39
CA SER A 115 1.90 11.20 -11.82
C SER A 115 0.86 10.55 -10.93
N ILE A 116 0.77 11.01 -9.69
CA ILE A 116 -0.16 10.48 -8.69
C ILE A 116 -1.04 11.64 -8.23
N LYS A 117 -2.34 11.52 -8.46
CA LYS A 117 -3.26 12.63 -8.26
C LYS A 117 -4.54 12.22 -7.54
N SER A 118 -4.95 13.03 -6.56
CA SER A 118 -6.31 13.02 -6.05
C SER A 118 -7.08 14.23 -6.55
N LYS A 119 -8.34 14.02 -6.95
CA LYS A 119 -9.22 15.12 -7.42
C LYS A 119 -9.88 15.87 -6.28
N SER A 120 -10.17 15.20 -5.16
CA SER A 120 -10.87 15.81 -4.02
C SER A 120 -10.74 14.93 -2.76
N GLY A 121 -9.59 14.32 -2.52
CA GLY A 121 -9.45 13.43 -1.37
C GLY A 121 -8.05 13.43 -0.81
N ASP A 122 -7.96 12.84 0.37
CA ASP A 122 -6.77 12.77 1.19
C ASP A 122 -5.92 11.53 0.93
N TYR A 123 -4.75 11.48 1.54
CA TYR A 123 -3.82 10.36 1.55
C TYR A 123 -3.23 10.04 0.18
N ILE A 124 -2.32 10.90 -0.23
CA ILE A 124 -1.60 10.78 -1.50
C ILE A 124 -0.14 10.44 -1.20
N GLY A 125 0.35 9.34 -1.75
CA GLY A 125 1.73 8.91 -1.50
C GLY A 125 2.44 8.40 -2.74
N GLY A 126 3.74 8.61 -2.77
CA GLY A 126 4.56 8.13 -3.87
C GLY A 126 4.66 6.61 -3.94
N ILE A 127 4.48 5.92 -2.82
CA ILE A 127 4.39 4.45 -2.72
C ILE A 127 2.99 4.03 -2.32
N ALA A 128 2.47 4.52 -1.19
CA ALA A 128 1.15 4.16 -0.70
C ALA A 128 0.32 5.41 -0.36
N GLY A 129 -0.96 5.42 -0.66
CA GLY A 129 -1.85 6.48 -0.18
C GLY A 129 -1.95 6.41 1.34
N LYS A 130 -2.45 5.30 1.86
CA LYS A 130 -2.50 5.00 3.29
C LYS A 130 -1.94 3.61 3.58
N SER A 131 -1.15 3.47 4.67
CA SER A 131 -0.59 2.18 5.07
C SER A 131 -0.61 1.98 6.57
N GLU A 132 -1.26 0.94 7.04
CA GLU A 132 -1.19 0.44 8.42
C GLU A 132 -0.14 -0.67 8.58
N THR A 133 0.61 -0.96 7.52
CA THR A 133 1.62 -2.00 7.45
C THR A 133 3.02 -1.43 7.19
N ILE A 134 3.97 -2.31 6.96
CA ILE A 134 5.37 -1.95 6.77
C ILE A 134 5.65 -1.59 5.31
N ILE A 135 6.29 -0.43 5.11
CA ILE A 135 6.89 -0.01 3.84
C ILE A 135 8.40 0.01 4.03
N LYS A 136 9.15 -0.84 3.30
CA LYS A 136 10.60 -0.97 3.46
C LYS A 136 11.34 -0.96 2.13
N GLY A 137 12.47 -0.25 2.09
CA GLY A 137 13.38 -0.24 0.94
C GLY A 137 12.80 0.38 -0.32
N CYS A 138 11.72 1.15 -0.21
CA CYS A 138 11.00 1.71 -1.34
C CYS A 138 11.55 3.07 -1.77
N ASN A 139 11.40 3.39 -3.06
CA ASN A 139 11.82 4.67 -3.62
C ASN A 139 10.66 5.38 -4.31
N SER A 140 10.54 6.69 -4.09
CA SER A 140 9.57 7.51 -4.81
C SER A 140 10.25 8.62 -5.61
N ARG A 141 9.77 8.77 -6.85
CA ARG A 141 10.17 9.85 -7.79
C ARG A 141 8.93 10.44 -8.48
N ALA A 142 7.78 10.31 -7.85
CA ALA A 142 6.51 10.69 -8.42
C ALA A 142 6.26 12.21 -8.37
N LEU A 143 5.45 12.69 -9.29
CA LEU A 143 4.74 13.96 -9.17
C LEU A 143 3.45 13.72 -8.41
N LEU A 144 3.31 14.35 -7.24
CA LEU A 144 2.16 14.17 -6.35
C LEU A 144 1.31 15.44 -6.36
N GLN A 145 0.01 15.29 -6.62
CA GLN A 145 -0.93 16.41 -6.68
C GLN A 145 -2.21 16.11 -5.90
N GLY A 146 -2.62 17.04 -5.05
CA GLY A 146 -3.87 16.94 -4.28
C GLY A 146 -3.98 18.01 -3.22
N ASP A 147 -4.90 17.82 -2.29
CA ASP A 147 -5.22 18.83 -1.28
C ASP A 147 -4.53 18.50 0.04
N ASP A 148 -4.88 17.41 0.72
CA ASP A 148 -4.41 17.09 2.07
C ASP A 148 -3.62 15.78 2.16
N TYR A 149 -2.80 15.64 3.21
CA TYR A 149 -2.02 14.43 3.54
C TYR A 149 -1.19 13.89 2.38
N ILE A 150 -0.35 14.74 1.81
CA ILE A 150 0.53 14.37 0.70
C ILE A 150 1.92 14.03 1.25
N GLY A 151 2.39 12.81 1.04
CA GLY A 151 3.69 12.36 1.48
C GLY A 151 4.54 11.76 0.36
N GLY A 152 5.82 12.07 0.36
CA GLY A 152 6.75 11.56 -0.66
C GLY A 152 6.83 10.04 -0.73
N ILE A 153 6.58 9.33 0.39
CA ILE A 153 6.46 7.86 0.44
C ILE A 153 5.00 7.46 0.67
N ALA A 154 4.36 7.98 1.70
CA ALA A 154 2.95 7.68 1.99
C ALA A 154 2.24 8.92 2.50
N GLY A 155 0.96 9.08 2.19
CA GLY A 155 0.12 10.13 2.75
C GLY A 155 -0.10 9.93 4.24
N GLU A 156 -0.35 8.69 4.65
CA GLU A 156 -0.37 8.24 6.04
C GLU A 156 0.28 6.86 6.14
N ALA A 157 1.15 6.66 7.12
CA ALA A 157 1.78 5.36 7.35
C ALA A 157 2.13 5.11 8.81
N SER A 158 1.99 3.84 9.23
CA SER A 158 2.42 3.39 10.56
C SER A 158 3.92 3.11 10.64
N HIS A 159 4.50 2.49 9.59
CA HIS A 159 5.89 2.04 9.63
C HIS A 159 6.59 2.23 8.28
N ILE A 160 7.63 3.05 8.25
CA ILE A 160 8.45 3.29 7.06
C ILE A 160 9.92 3.07 7.42
N TYR A 161 10.63 2.20 6.67
CA TYR A 161 12.04 1.88 6.88
C TYR A 161 12.84 1.96 5.58
N ASP A 162 14.02 2.51 5.64
CA ASP A 162 15.01 2.54 4.55
C ASP A 162 14.46 3.04 3.21
N CYS A 163 13.44 3.91 3.25
CA CYS A 163 12.82 4.47 2.05
C CYS A 163 13.45 5.80 1.66
N LYS A 164 13.41 6.10 0.37
CA LYS A 164 13.91 7.38 -0.19
C LYS A 164 12.82 8.02 -1.03
N SER A 165 12.72 9.35 -0.91
CA SER A 165 11.84 10.14 -1.77
C SER A 165 12.60 11.29 -2.41
N SER A 166 12.36 11.46 -3.69
CA SER A 166 12.66 12.64 -4.48
C SER A 166 11.42 13.09 -5.26
N ALA A 167 10.26 12.89 -4.66
CA ALA A 167 8.98 13.27 -5.23
C ALA A 167 8.85 14.79 -5.32
N TYR A 168 8.16 15.25 -6.35
CA TYR A 168 7.72 16.64 -6.45
C TYR A 168 6.27 16.72 -5.98
N ILE A 169 5.97 17.62 -5.03
CA ILE A 169 4.66 17.73 -4.40
C ILE A 169 4.05 19.07 -4.77
N GLU A 170 2.83 19.03 -5.32
CA GLU A 170 1.97 20.18 -5.57
C GLU A 170 0.72 20.05 -4.71
N SER A 171 0.58 20.90 -3.69
CA SER A 171 -0.61 20.98 -2.85
C SER A 171 -1.45 22.20 -3.23
N GLY A 172 -2.76 22.02 -3.26
CA GLY A 172 -3.70 23.14 -3.42
C GLY A 172 -3.97 23.88 -2.12
N ASP A 173 -3.78 23.21 -0.96
CA ASP A 173 -4.01 23.72 0.39
C ASP A 173 -2.90 23.34 1.40
N GLU A 174 -3.09 23.62 2.67
CA GLU A 174 -2.04 23.89 3.67
C GLU A 174 -1.23 22.69 4.21
N CYS A 175 -1.49 21.44 3.86
CA CYS A 175 -0.80 20.28 4.48
C CYS A 175 0.12 19.53 3.51
N ILE A 176 1.38 19.87 3.58
CA ILE A 176 2.47 19.15 2.90
C ILE A 176 3.30 18.37 3.93
#